data_e3483a085cec0e318649eff2cb6afda8
#
_entry.id   e3483a085cec0e318649eff2cb6afda8
#
_cell.length_a   1.000
_cell.length_b   1.000
_cell.length_c   1.000
_cell.angle_alpha   90.00
_cell.angle_beta   90.00
_cell.angle_gamma   90.00
#
_symmetry.space_group_name_H-M   'P 1'
#
loop_
_entity.id
_entity.type
_entity.pdbx_description
1 polymer ?
#
loop_
_entity_poly.entity_id
_entity_poly.type
_entity_poly.pdbx_seq_one_letter_code
_entity_poly.pdbx_strand_id
1 'polypeptide(L)'
;MKNNQKPSTMPIHKYVPFHEQIAVDLPDRTWPTKRIEKAPRWCAVDLRDGNQALIDPMTPERKRIMFDLLVKMGYKEIEVGFPSASQTDFDFVRHLIEDDAIPEDVTIQVLTQAREHLIERTYESLRGAKQAIVHLYNSTSVLQREVVFRTDRQGIIDIALEG
;
A
#
# COMPACT_ATOMS: atom_id res chain seq x y z
N MET A 1 -13.20 -15.76 -1.57
CA MET A 1 -14.18 -15.42 -0.50
C MET A 1 -14.91 -14.14 -0.87
N LYS A 2 -16.24 -14.12 -0.84
CA LYS A 2 -16.99 -12.86 -1.03
C LYS A 2 -16.93 -12.07 0.27
N ASN A 3 -16.52 -10.81 0.18
CA ASN A 3 -16.49 -9.92 1.34
C ASN A 3 -17.91 -9.42 1.64
N ASN A 4 -18.53 -10.01 2.65
CA ASN A 4 -19.86 -9.63 3.12
C ASN A 4 -19.75 -8.62 4.28
N GLN A 5 -19.28 -7.40 3.99
CA GLN A 5 -19.31 -6.32 4.98
C GLN A 5 -20.75 -6.00 5.37
N LYS A 6 -20.98 -5.94 6.68
CA LYS A 6 -22.24 -5.42 7.23
C LYS A 6 -22.19 -3.89 7.20
N PRO A 7 -23.35 -3.21 7.10
CA PRO A 7 -23.42 -1.76 7.28
C PRO A 7 -22.78 -1.35 8.61
N SER A 8 -22.07 -0.21 8.59
CA SER A 8 -21.45 0.34 9.80
C SER A 8 -22.52 0.66 10.85
N THR A 9 -22.24 0.28 12.10
CA THR A 9 -23.06 0.68 13.27
C THR A 9 -22.56 2.00 13.88
N MET A 10 -21.51 2.59 13.31
CA MET A 10 -20.97 3.87 13.76
C MET A 10 -22.02 4.98 13.57
N PRO A 11 -22.27 5.81 14.58
CA PRO A 11 -23.27 6.86 14.52
C PRO A 11 -22.76 8.07 13.71
N ILE A 12 -22.49 7.87 12.43
CA ILE A 12 -21.92 8.88 11.52
C ILE A 12 -22.78 10.16 11.42
N HIS A 13 -24.09 10.06 11.65
CA HIS A 13 -25.00 11.22 11.68
C HIS A 13 -24.68 12.23 12.80
N LYS A 14 -23.91 11.84 13.82
CA LYS A 14 -23.46 12.73 14.90
C LYS A 14 -22.21 13.56 14.53
N TYR A 15 -21.54 13.20 13.44
CA TYR A 15 -20.32 13.87 12.97
C TYR A 15 -20.66 14.82 11.84
N VAL A 16 -20.88 16.08 12.20
CA VAL A 16 -21.17 17.16 11.25
C VAL A 16 -19.86 17.87 10.89
N PRO A 17 -19.54 18.07 9.60
CA PRO A 17 -18.36 18.81 9.20
C PRO A 17 -18.31 20.22 9.82
N PHE A 18 -17.15 20.64 10.26
CA PHE A 18 -16.97 21.90 11.00
C PHE A 18 -17.46 23.12 10.20
N HIS A 19 -17.21 23.15 8.89
CA HIS A 19 -17.62 24.25 8.03
C HIS A 19 -19.15 24.36 7.82
N GLU A 20 -19.94 23.34 8.20
CA GLU A 20 -21.40 23.42 8.25
C GLU A 20 -21.92 24.03 9.52
N GLN A 21 -21.11 23.96 10.59
CA GLN A 21 -21.46 24.53 11.89
C GLN A 21 -21.00 25.97 12.00
N ILE A 22 -19.86 26.31 11.43
CA ILE A 22 -19.27 27.65 11.47
C ILE A 22 -18.91 28.07 10.05
N ALA A 23 -19.67 28.99 9.49
CA ALA A 23 -19.38 29.61 8.22
C ALA A 23 -18.24 30.62 8.37
N VAL A 24 -17.11 30.38 7.68
CA VAL A 24 -16.03 31.36 7.51
C VAL A 24 -16.14 31.89 6.10
N ASP A 25 -16.53 33.15 5.96
CA ASP A 25 -16.69 33.79 4.65
C ASP A 25 -15.34 34.25 4.10
N LEU A 26 -14.68 33.37 3.36
CA LEU A 26 -13.46 33.64 2.60
C LEU A 26 -13.74 33.26 1.14
N PRO A 27 -14.20 34.21 0.30
CA PRO A 27 -14.69 33.92 -1.03
C PRO A 27 -13.64 33.37 -2.00
N ASP A 28 -12.36 33.61 -1.74
CA ASP A 28 -11.22 33.17 -2.53
C ASP A 28 -10.67 31.80 -2.13
N ARG A 29 -11.15 31.18 -1.06
CA ARG A 29 -10.69 29.85 -0.65
C ARG A 29 -11.27 28.76 -1.56
N THR A 30 -10.44 27.78 -1.91
CA THR A 30 -10.80 26.80 -2.94
C THR A 30 -11.06 25.38 -2.42
N TRP A 31 -10.41 24.95 -1.36
CA TRP A 31 -10.51 23.57 -0.88
C TRP A 31 -11.16 23.37 0.51
N PRO A 32 -11.15 24.30 1.48
CA PRO A 32 -11.62 24.04 2.85
C PRO A 32 -13.14 23.76 2.93
N THR A 33 -13.92 24.18 1.94
CA THR A 33 -15.35 23.89 1.85
C THR A 33 -15.68 22.63 1.06
N LYS A 34 -14.69 22.01 0.43
CA LYS A 34 -14.90 20.76 -0.31
C LYS A 34 -15.10 19.60 0.66
N ARG A 35 -15.98 18.70 0.30
CA ARG A 35 -16.30 17.49 1.07
C ARG A 35 -15.78 16.25 0.36
N ILE A 36 -15.42 15.25 1.15
CA ILE A 36 -15.23 13.89 0.66
C ILE A 36 -16.62 13.24 0.64
N GLU A 37 -17.17 13.05 -0.55
CA GLU A 37 -18.50 12.46 -0.75
C GLU A 37 -18.45 10.93 -0.91
N LYS A 38 -17.29 10.40 -1.28
CA LYS A 38 -17.04 8.97 -1.41
C LYS A 38 -15.91 8.57 -0.51
N ALA A 39 -16.07 7.45 0.19
CA ALA A 39 -14.99 6.89 1.00
C ALA A 39 -13.75 6.65 0.13
N PRO A 40 -12.53 7.03 0.60
CA PRO A 40 -11.31 6.68 -0.08
C PRO A 40 -11.11 5.17 -0.07
N ARG A 41 -10.40 4.65 -1.07
CA ARG A 41 -9.94 3.28 -1.04
C ARG A 41 -8.74 3.18 -0.11
N TRP A 42 -8.89 2.38 0.94
CA TRP A 42 -7.83 2.14 1.90
C TRP A 42 -6.93 1.01 1.45
N CYS A 43 -5.61 1.24 1.48
CA CYS A 43 -4.60 0.20 1.34
C CYS A 43 -4.10 -0.20 2.74
N ALA A 44 -4.24 -1.48 3.10
CA ALA A 44 -3.65 -1.99 4.33
C ALA A 44 -2.16 -2.23 4.12
N VAL A 45 -1.32 -1.69 5.01
CA VAL A 45 0.14 -1.83 4.97
C VAL A 45 0.71 -2.66 6.13
N ASP A 46 -0.16 -3.32 6.87
CA ASP A 46 0.20 -4.10 8.07
C ASP A 46 1.18 -5.23 7.75
N LEU A 47 1.01 -5.91 6.59
CA LEU A 47 1.84 -7.04 6.18
C LEU A 47 3.19 -6.64 5.59
N ARG A 48 3.38 -5.38 5.20
CA ARG A 48 4.67 -4.87 4.74
C ARG A 48 5.27 -3.93 5.77
N ASP A 49 4.78 -2.72 5.93
CA ASP A 49 5.35 -1.69 6.79
C ASP A 49 5.19 -2.03 8.27
N GLY A 50 4.00 -2.47 8.67
CA GLY A 50 3.73 -2.94 10.02
C GLY A 50 4.57 -4.15 10.40
N ASN A 51 4.66 -5.16 9.52
CA ASN A 51 5.50 -6.34 9.73
C ASN A 51 7.00 -6.00 9.79
N GLN A 52 7.45 -5.06 8.96
CA GLN A 52 8.85 -4.61 8.94
C GLN A 52 9.27 -3.92 10.26
N ALA A 53 8.31 -3.31 10.97
CA ALA A 53 8.56 -2.64 12.23
C ALA A 53 8.63 -3.60 13.45
N LEU A 54 8.26 -4.87 13.27
CA LEU A 54 8.32 -5.86 14.34
C LEU A 54 9.76 -6.31 14.60
N ILE A 55 10.11 -6.49 15.88
CA ILE A 55 11.40 -7.07 16.29
C ILE A 55 11.51 -8.52 15.77
N ASP A 56 10.41 -9.26 15.82
CA ASP A 56 10.27 -10.61 15.30
C ASP A 56 9.17 -10.59 14.21
N PRO A 57 9.55 -10.48 12.93
CA PRO A 57 8.60 -10.42 11.82
C PRO A 57 7.73 -11.68 11.74
N MET A 58 6.52 -11.50 11.21
CA MET A 58 5.59 -12.62 11.05
C MET A 58 6.12 -13.69 10.10
N THR A 59 5.93 -14.95 10.48
CA THR A 59 6.14 -16.09 9.56
C THR A 59 5.10 -16.07 8.43
N PRO A 60 5.33 -16.78 7.31
CA PRO A 60 4.35 -16.87 6.22
C PRO A 60 2.95 -17.30 6.67
N GLU A 61 2.87 -18.23 7.65
CA GLU A 61 1.60 -18.72 8.18
C GLU A 61 0.86 -17.61 8.95
N ARG A 62 1.57 -16.82 9.77
CA ARG A 62 0.99 -15.66 10.47
C ARG A 62 0.58 -14.58 9.50
N LYS A 63 1.40 -14.31 8.48
CA LYS A 63 1.05 -13.38 7.40
C LYS A 63 -0.23 -13.81 6.69
N ARG A 64 -0.42 -15.11 6.43
CA ARG A 64 -1.63 -15.63 5.80
C ARG A 64 -2.86 -15.40 6.66
N ILE A 65 -2.78 -15.67 7.97
CA ILE A 65 -3.89 -15.41 8.90
C ILE A 65 -4.26 -13.91 8.91
N MET A 66 -3.24 -13.04 8.91
CA MET A 66 -3.46 -11.59 8.88
C MET A 66 -4.04 -11.13 7.54
N PHE A 67 -3.57 -11.68 6.41
CA PHE A 67 -4.14 -11.41 5.09
C PHE A 67 -5.63 -11.76 5.03
N ASP A 68 -5.99 -12.95 5.46
CA ASP A 68 -7.38 -13.40 5.50
C ASP A 68 -8.25 -12.51 6.40
N LEU A 69 -7.70 -12.03 7.53
CA LEU A 69 -8.36 -11.07 8.40
C LEU A 69 -8.59 -9.72 7.71
N LEU A 70 -7.59 -9.17 7.04
CA LEU A 70 -7.70 -7.90 6.29
C LEU A 70 -8.75 -7.99 5.18
N VAL A 71 -8.78 -9.10 4.45
CA VAL A 71 -9.83 -9.40 3.46
C VAL A 71 -11.20 -9.44 4.12
N LYS A 72 -11.32 -10.10 5.27
CA LYS A 72 -12.57 -10.20 6.04
C LYS A 72 -13.02 -8.83 6.58
N MET A 73 -12.10 -7.97 6.96
CA MET A 73 -12.37 -6.58 7.38
C MET A 73 -12.85 -5.70 6.21
N GLY A 74 -12.55 -6.09 4.97
CA GLY A 74 -13.05 -5.41 3.78
C GLY A 74 -12.02 -4.59 3.01
N TYR A 75 -10.75 -4.71 3.33
CA TYR A 75 -9.72 -4.07 2.53
C TYR A 75 -9.71 -4.61 1.10
N LYS A 76 -9.59 -3.70 0.13
CA LYS A 76 -9.55 -4.00 -1.31
C LYS A 76 -8.17 -3.83 -1.91
N GLU A 77 -7.29 -3.15 -1.20
CA GLU A 77 -5.88 -3.04 -1.51
C GLU A 77 -5.08 -3.43 -0.27
N ILE A 78 -4.12 -4.36 -0.42
CA ILE A 78 -3.32 -4.90 0.68
C ILE A 78 -1.87 -4.99 0.23
N GLU A 79 -0.99 -4.21 0.86
CA GLU A 79 0.45 -4.30 0.62
C GLU A 79 1.02 -5.49 1.40
N VAL A 80 1.40 -6.54 0.68
CA VAL A 80 1.68 -7.86 1.25
C VAL A 80 3.16 -8.11 1.56
N GLY A 81 4.07 -7.31 0.99
CA GLY A 81 5.48 -7.48 1.25
C GLY A 81 6.40 -6.71 0.31
N PHE A 82 7.70 -6.97 0.47
CA PHE A 82 8.77 -6.47 -0.37
C PHE A 82 9.55 -7.67 -0.97
N PRO A 83 9.02 -8.30 -2.03
CA PRO A 83 9.51 -9.59 -2.53
C PRO A 83 10.95 -9.57 -3.03
N SER A 84 11.45 -8.43 -3.47
CA SER A 84 12.86 -8.30 -3.88
C SER A 84 13.83 -8.07 -2.72
N ALA A 85 13.34 -7.76 -1.51
CA ALA A 85 14.17 -7.56 -0.34
C ALA A 85 14.35 -8.83 0.50
N SER A 86 13.42 -9.77 0.48
CA SER A 86 13.50 -11.01 1.25
C SER A 86 12.86 -12.20 0.53
N GLN A 87 13.45 -13.38 0.70
CA GLN A 87 12.90 -14.61 0.15
C GLN A 87 11.55 -14.95 0.83
N THR A 88 11.42 -14.70 2.13
CA THR A 88 10.17 -14.91 2.87
C THR A 88 9.00 -14.12 2.25
N ASP A 89 9.23 -12.85 1.90
CA ASP A 89 8.20 -12.03 1.26
C ASP A 89 7.91 -12.50 -0.17
N PHE A 90 8.95 -12.90 -0.90
CA PHE A 90 8.78 -13.47 -2.23
C PHE A 90 7.90 -14.74 -2.19
N ASP A 91 8.23 -15.68 -1.33
CA ASP A 91 7.50 -16.94 -1.18
C ASP A 91 6.07 -16.69 -0.71
N PHE A 92 5.85 -15.73 0.19
CA PHE A 92 4.51 -15.36 0.64
C PHE A 92 3.65 -14.83 -0.50
N VAL A 93 4.19 -13.95 -1.35
CA VAL A 93 3.46 -13.47 -2.55
C VAL A 93 3.13 -14.64 -3.49
N ARG A 94 4.11 -15.54 -3.72
CA ARG A 94 3.87 -16.73 -4.53
C ARG A 94 2.75 -17.62 -3.96
N HIS A 95 2.78 -17.91 -2.66
CA HIS A 95 1.74 -18.71 -2.01
C HIS A 95 0.36 -18.07 -2.13
N LEU A 96 0.24 -16.74 -1.99
CA LEU A 96 -1.06 -16.06 -2.17
C LEU A 96 -1.62 -16.27 -3.57
N ILE A 97 -0.76 -16.26 -4.60
CA ILE A 97 -1.15 -16.40 -6.00
C ILE A 97 -1.43 -17.87 -6.36
N GLU A 98 -0.53 -18.77 -5.99
CA GLU A 98 -0.59 -20.19 -6.34
C GLU A 98 -1.74 -20.93 -5.64
N ASP A 99 -2.05 -20.54 -4.40
CA ASP A 99 -3.18 -21.08 -3.63
C ASP A 99 -4.53 -20.45 -4.01
N ASP A 100 -4.58 -19.56 -5.02
CA ASP A 100 -5.78 -18.78 -5.40
C ASP A 100 -6.42 -18.08 -4.17
N ALA A 101 -5.56 -17.56 -3.27
CA ALA A 101 -5.97 -16.98 -2.00
C ALA A 101 -6.53 -15.57 -2.11
N ILE A 102 -6.26 -14.89 -3.22
CA ILE A 102 -6.60 -13.49 -3.44
C ILE A 102 -8.03 -13.42 -4.02
N PRO A 103 -8.99 -12.81 -3.31
CA PRO A 103 -10.33 -12.62 -3.86
C PRO A 103 -10.32 -11.76 -5.13
N GLU A 104 -11.28 -11.98 -6.03
CA GLU A 104 -11.37 -11.25 -7.31
C GLU A 104 -11.47 -9.73 -7.16
N ASP A 105 -12.01 -9.27 -6.03
CA ASP A 105 -12.21 -7.86 -5.73
C ASP A 105 -11.11 -7.25 -4.83
N VAL A 106 -10.02 -7.99 -4.63
CA VAL A 106 -8.83 -7.56 -3.86
C VAL A 106 -7.62 -7.46 -4.77
N THR A 107 -6.91 -6.34 -4.66
CA THR A 107 -5.64 -6.10 -5.35
C THR A 107 -4.50 -6.19 -4.33
N ILE A 108 -3.54 -7.06 -4.56
CA ILE A 108 -2.31 -7.06 -3.77
C ILE A 108 -1.36 -5.96 -4.24
N GLN A 109 -0.63 -5.38 -3.29
CA GLN A 109 0.42 -4.40 -3.56
C GLN A 109 1.75 -4.95 -3.05
N VAL A 110 2.83 -4.67 -3.78
CA VAL A 110 4.19 -5.03 -3.39
C VAL A 110 5.11 -3.83 -3.57
N LEU A 111 6.08 -3.69 -2.65
CA LEU A 111 7.06 -2.60 -2.69
C LEU A 111 8.26 -3.01 -3.54
N THR A 112 8.85 -2.04 -4.26
CA THR A 112 10.16 -2.18 -4.89
C THR A 112 10.88 -0.85 -5.00
N GLN A 113 12.20 -0.86 -4.97
CA GLN A 113 13.01 0.30 -5.29
C GLN A 113 13.17 0.45 -6.81
N ALA A 114 13.42 1.67 -7.27
CA ALA A 114 13.75 2.00 -8.66
C ALA A 114 15.16 1.48 -9.02
N ARG A 115 15.29 0.16 -9.15
CA ARG A 115 16.50 -0.56 -9.58
C ARG A 115 16.09 -1.77 -10.40
N GLU A 116 16.63 -1.92 -11.60
CA GLU A 116 16.26 -2.93 -12.58
C GLU A 116 16.11 -4.34 -11.96
N HIS A 117 17.17 -4.88 -11.34
CA HIS A 117 17.16 -6.23 -10.78
C HIS A 117 16.13 -6.44 -9.65
N LEU A 118 15.78 -5.37 -8.90
CA LEU A 118 14.75 -5.45 -7.86
C LEU A 118 13.34 -5.41 -8.49
N ILE A 119 13.18 -4.64 -9.54
CA ILE A 119 11.94 -4.58 -10.32
C ILE A 119 11.68 -5.93 -10.99
N GLU A 120 12.69 -6.51 -11.66
CA GLU A 120 12.60 -7.84 -12.28
C GLU A 120 12.18 -8.90 -11.26
N ARG A 121 12.86 -8.95 -10.09
CA ARG A 121 12.52 -9.88 -9.01
C ARG A 121 11.11 -9.68 -8.48
N THR A 122 10.65 -8.43 -8.40
CA THR A 122 9.29 -8.11 -7.99
C THR A 122 8.27 -8.65 -9.00
N TYR A 123 8.49 -8.45 -10.30
CA TYR A 123 7.61 -8.99 -11.34
C TYR A 123 7.62 -10.52 -11.40
N GLU A 124 8.76 -11.16 -11.13
CA GLU A 124 8.81 -12.62 -10.97
C GLU A 124 7.86 -13.12 -9.88
N SER A 125 7.83 -12.43 -8.73
CA SER A 125 6.94 -12.79 -7.63
C SER A 125 5.46 -12.66 -7.98
N LEU A 126 5.12 -11.74 -8.90
CA LEU A 126 3.73 -11.44 -9.30
C LEU A 126 3.21 -12.30 -10.47
N ARG A 127 4.02 -13.21 -11.03
CA ARG A 127 3.58 -14.06 -12.15
C ARG A 127 2.29 -14.81 -11.81
N GLY A 128 1.27 -14.65 -12.66
CA GLY A 128 -0.04 -15.28 -12.48
C GLY A 128 -1.03 -14.49 -11.63
N ALA A 129 -0.63 -13.36 -11.03
CA ALA A 129 -1.56 -12.47 -10.36
C ALA A 129 -2.56 -11.88 -11.37
N LYS A 130 -3.86 -11.91 -11.03
CA LYS A 130 -4.92 -11.31 -11.88
C LYS A 130 -4.79 -9.79 -11.94
N GLN A 131 -4.45 -9.18 -10.81
CA GLN A 131 -4.21 -7.74 -10.67
C GLN A 131 -3.25 -7.49 -9.50
N ALA A 132 -2.35 -6.54 -9.68
CA ALA A 132 -1.39 -6.15 -8.66
C ALA A 132 -1.00 -4.67 -8.82
N ILE A 133 -0.58 -4.06 -7.72
CA ILE A 133 0.04 -2.75 -7.69
C ILE A 133 1.52 -2.94 -7.39
N VAL A 134 2.38 -2.39 -8.24
CA VAL A 134 3.81 -2.27 -7.95
C VAL A 134 4.06 -0.87 -7.39
N HIS A 135 4.35 -0.82 -6.10
CA HIS A 135 4.66 0.41 -5.38
C HIS A 135 6.15 0.72 -5.55
N LEU A 136 6.46 1.49 -6.58
CA LEU A 136 7.82 1.92 -6.88
C LEU A 136 8.19 3.13 -6.02
N TYR A 137 9.38 3.11 -5.39
CA TYR A 137 9.89 4.26 -4.67
C TYR A 137 11.36 4.56 -4.98
N ASN A 138 11.71 5.82 -4.77
CA ASN A 138 13.08 6.31 -4.80
C ASN A 138 13.26 7.38 -3.72
N SER A 139 14.38 7.31 -2.99
CA SER A 139 14.66 8.25 -1.90
C SER A 139 15.14 9.59 -2.44
N THR A 140 14.62 10.70 -1.89
CA THR A 140 14.86 12.06 -2.40
C THR A 140 15.53 13.00 -1.39
N SER A 141 15.74 12.57 -0.12
CA SER A 141 16.33 13.43 0.90
C SER A 141 17.78 13.83 0.58
N VAL A 142 18.23 14.95 1.13
CA VAL A 142 19.62 15.44 0.94
C VAL A 142 20.62 14.37 1.37
N LEU A 143 20.42 13.77 2.55
CA LEU A 143 21.29 12.72 3.06
C LEU A 143 21.38 11.52 2.11
N GLN A 144 20.24 11.05 1.60
CA GLN A 144 20.22 9.93 0.65
C GLN A 144 20.92 10.28 -0.66
N ARG A 145 20.70 11.48 -1.21
CA ARG A 145 21.37 11.92 -2.43
C ARG A 145 22.88 11.97 -2.26
N GLU A 146 23.38 12.66 -1.23
CA GLU A 146 24.79 12.96 -1.05
C GLU A 146 25.60 11.76 -0.56
N VAL A 147 25.05 10.97 0.37
CA VAL A 147 25.79 9.89 1.03
C VAL A 147 25.54 8.55 0.35
N VAL A 148 24.28 8.19 0.05
CA VAL A 148 23.93 6.86 -0.47
C VAL A 148 24.11 6.81 -1.98
N PHE A 149 23.47 7.73 -2.71
CA PHE A 149 23.50 7.73 -4.17
C PHE A 149 24.69 8.52 -4.75
N ARG A 150 25.29 9.40 -3.96
CA ARG A 150 26.41 10.28 -4.37
C ARG A 150 26.10 11.04 -5.65
N THR A 151 24.90 11.60 -5.73
CA THR A 151 24.39 12.32 -6.90
C THR A 151 23.61 13.57 -6.48
N ASP A 152 23.24 14.39 -7.43
CA ASP A 152 22.43 15.58 -7.25
C ASP A 152 20.92 15.30 -7.45
N ARG A 153 20.13 16.36 -7.55
CA ARG A 153 18.68 16.23 -7.76
C ARG A 153 18.34 15.62 -9.10
N GLN A 154 19.10 15.99 -10.16
CA GLN A 154 18.84 15.45 -11.49
C GLN A 154 19.13 13.95 -11.53
N GLY A 155 20.24 13.49 -10.95
CA GLY A 155 20.54 12.06 -10.89
C GLY A 155 19.50 11.23 -10.16
N ILE A 156 18.82 11.78 -9.13
CA ILE A 156 17.69 11.10 -8.48
C ILE A 156 16.47 11.03 -9.40
N ILE A 157 16.21 12.06 -10.20
CA ILE A 157 15.15 12.03 -11.22
C ILE A 157 15.47 10.98 -12.27
N ASP A 158 16.71 10.93 -12.74
CA ASP A 158 17.15 9.96 -13.74
C ASP A 158 16.97 8.51 -13.25
N ILE A 159 17.35 8.20 -12.00
CA ILE A 159 17.11 6.90 -11.37
C ILE A 159 15.60 6.55 -11.34
N ALA A 160 14.76 7.53 -11.03
CA ALA A 160 13.31 7.31 -10.99
C ALA A 160 12.70 7.09 -12.37
N LEU A 161 13.25 7.73 -13.41
CA LEU A 161 12.80 7.59 -14.79
C LEU A 161 13.27 6.29 -15.44
N GLU A 162 14.44 5.77 -15.02
CA GLU A 162 14.96 4.48 -15.48
C GLU A 162 14.13 3.31 -14.92
N GLY A 163 13.71 3.37 -13.65
CA GLY A 163 12.84 2.38 -13.03
C GLY A 163 11.41 2.42 -13.51
#